data_06594e53442c8c60d29c737e3a5cbfc5
#
_entry.id   06594e53442c8c60d29c737e3a5cbfc5
#
_cell.length_a   1.000
_cell.length_b   1.000
_cell.length_c   1.000
_cell.angle_alpha   90.00
_cell.angle_beta   90.00
_cell.angle_gamma   90.00
#
_symmetry.space_group_name_H-M   'P 1'
#
loop_
_entity.id
_entity.type
_entity.pdbx_description
1 polymer ?
#
loop_
_entity_poly.entity_id
_entity_poly.type
_entity_poly.pdbx_seq_one_letter_code
_entity_poly.pdbx_strand_id
1 'polypeptide(L)'
;MFQGKILEYDNDGIVCHDTDDRLIWNQSYEMTAPELSVCEQYLAVYDRGGTFIYIMSERGLVKKIETATPIERVCVARQGTVAVLMKEDDVSYVRLYDKKGQELASGEFYQEKGSFPVDIALAPDAQKLAVDMLDVTKGKTCSTVTFYNFGSVGQNEIDNNVGTYSYKNTMISELVYTESGKLLAISDAGLIWFDGAQKPAPKKQIKFEREIQSVFYNNKYVGISYSDTKKENSWHIKVYDMNGKTVMENDTEIAYNRIELLDNNEICVRDDYNCELFTIHSIRKFRYTFDRQLYNVLSGSDGQNYTLVSVSYTHLRAH
;
A
#
# COMPACT_ATOMS: atom_id res chain seq x y z
N MET A 1 -10.05 6.53 -1.32
CA MET A 1 -10.41 7.91 -1.79
C MET A 1 -9.17 8.79 -1.86
N PHE A 2 -9.22 9.94 -2.57
CA PHE A 2 -8.11 10.89 -2.67
C PHE A 2 -8.62 12.29 -2.34
N GLN A 3 -8.16 12.87 -1.24
CA GLN A 3 -8.60 14.19 -0.76
C GLN A 3 -10.14 14.32 -0.64
N GLY A 4 -10.80 13.26 -0.15
CA GLY A 4 -12.26 13.20 -0.05
C GLY A 4 -13.01 13.03 -1.38
N LYS A 5 -12.31 12.74 -2.46
CA LYS A 5 -12.84 12.54 -3.81
C LYS A 5 -12.75 11.06 -4.19
N ILE A 6 -13.59 10.62 -5.09
CA ILE A 6 -13.62 9.24 -5.60
C ILE A 6 -12.66 9.16 -6.79
N LEU A 7 -11.76 8.17 -6.76
CA LEU A 7 -10.91 7.81 -7.89
C LEU A 7 -11.39 6.50 -8.48
N GLU A 8 -11.56 6.48 -9.79
CA GLU A 8 -11.77 5.27 -10.58
C GLU A 8 -10.65 5.16 -11.60
N TYR A 9 -10.04 3.99 -11.72
CA TYR A 9 -8.98 3.77 -12.70
C TYR A 9 -9.02 2.36 -13.24
N ASP A 10 -8.62 2.23 -14.48
CA ASP A 10 -8.50 0.99 -15.23
C ASP A 10 -7.32 1.06 -16.20
N ASN A 11 -7.29 0.18 -17.20
CA ASN A 11 -6.22 0.12 -18.20
C ASN A 11 -6.19 1.33 -19.15
N ASP A 12 -7.30 2.05 -19.28
CA ASP A 12 -7.50 3.12 -20.27
C ASP A 12 -7.37 4.52 -19.65
N GLY A 13 -7.44 4.63 -18.32
CA GLY A 13 -7.33 5.93 -17.68
C GLY A 13 -7.65 5.96 -16.19
N ILE A 14 -7.60 7.16 -15.64
CA ILE A 14 -8.01 7.49 -14.28
C ILE A 14 -8.94 8.70 -14.28
N VAL A 15 -9.98 8.62 -13.50
CA VAL A 15 -11.02 9.64 -13.37
C VAL A 15 -11.17 10.02 -11.89
N CYS A 16 -11.36 11.30 -11.62
CA CYS A 16 -11.63 11.82 -10.30
C CYS A 16 -12.98 12.52 -10.29
N HIS A 17 -13.86 12.09 -9.38
CA HIS A 17 -15.19 12.64 -9.15
C HIS A 17 -15.29 13.20 -7.73
N ASP A 18 -16.20 14.15 -7.53
CA ASP A 18 -16.62 14.50 -6.18
C ASP A 18 -17.64 13.45 -5.64
N THR A 19 -18.11 13.66 -4.41
CA THR A 19 -19.08 12.77 -3.77
C THR A 19 -20.49 12.86 -4.37
N ASP A 20 -20.75 13.85 -5.23
CA ASP A 20 -21.99 14.03 -5.99
C ASP A 20 -21.86 13.48 -7.43
N ASP A 21 -20.81 12.69 -7.71
CA ASP A 21 -20.52 12.08 -9.02
C ASP A 21 -20.22 13.13 -10.13
N ARG A 22 -19.78 14.33 -9.76
CA ARG A 22 -19.37 15.34 -10.73
C ARG A 22 -17.91 15.14 -11.09
N LEU A 23 -17.63 15.07 -12.39
CA LEU A 23 -16.28 14.99 -12.90
C LEU A 23 -15.44 16.20 -12.48
N ILE A 24 -14.31 15.96 -11.85
CA ILE A 24 -13.31 17.00 -11.49
C ILE A 24 -12.21 17.03 -12.54
N TRP A 25 -11.63 15.88 -12.85
CA TRP A 25 -10.65 15.73 -13.92
C TRP A 25 -10.58 14.25 -14.37
N ASN A 26 -10.06 14.05 -15.59
CA ASN A 26 -9.72 12.74 -16.11
C ASN A 26 -8.33 12.77 -16.76
N GLN A 27 -7.69 11.62 -16.83
CA GLN A 27 -6.44 11.41 -17.55
C GLN A 27 -6.50 10.07 -18.26
N SER A 28 -6.48 10.12 -19.59
CA SER A 28 -6.36 8.90 -20.40
C SER A 28 -4.91 8.45 -20.49
N TYR A 29 -4.71 7.15 -20.47
CA TYR A 29 -3.46 6.45 -20.71
C TYR A 29 -3.79 5.06 -21.28
N GLU A 30 -2.79 4.31 -21.66
CA GLU A 30 -2.90 2.91 -22.03
C GLU A 30 -1.87 2.16 -21.19
N MET A 31 -2.34 1.32 -20.27
CA MET A 31 -1.53 0.55 -19.34
C MET A 31 -2.00 -0.89 -19.28
N THR A 32 -1.08 -1.82 -19.08
CA THR A 32 -1.40 -3.25 -18.96
C THR A 32 -1.75 -3.64 -17.52
N ALA A 33 -1.03 -3.09 -16.57
CA ALA A 33 -1.20 -3.37 -15.14
C ALA A 33 -1.09 -2.07 -14.33
N PRO A 34 -2.11 -1.19 -14.37
CA PRO A 34 -2.08 0.07 -13.65
C PRO A 34 -2.11 -0.15 -12.14
N GLU A 35 -1.17 0.46 -11.46
CA GLU A 35 -1.09 0.52 -10.00
C GLU A 35 -1.06 1.97 -9.51
N LEU A 36 -1.48 2.18 -8.26
CA LEU A 36 -1.64 3.49 -7.66
C LEU A 36 -0.82 3.62 -6.38
N SER A 37 -0.06 4.71 -6.27
CA SER A 37 0.56 5.16 -5.01
C SER A 37 -0.02 6.51 -4.64
N VAL A 38 -0.42 6.68 -3.38
CA VAL A 38 -1.07 7.91 -2.90
C VAL A 38 -0.36 8.41 -1.65
N CYS A 39 -0.08 9.71 -1.60
CA CYS A 39 0.42 10.38 -0.40
C CYS A 39 -0.14 11.80 -0.34
N GLU A 40 -1.08 12.03 0.57
CA GLU A 40 -1.71 13.33 0.81
C GLU A 40 -2.21 14.02 -0.47
N GLN A 41 -1.47 15.02 -0.98
CA GLN A 41 -1.87 15.89 -2.10
C GLN A 41 -1.48 15.36 -3.47
N TYR A 42 -0.69 14.28 -3.52
CA TYR A 42 -0.21 13.69 -4.76
C TYR A 42 -0.53 12.20 -4.84
N LEU A 43 -0.75 11.76 -6.06
CA LEU A 43 -0.79 10.36 -6.40
C LEU A 43 0.08 10.11 -7.63
N ALA A 44 0.55 8.90 -7.76
CA ALA A 44 1.21 8.41 -8.96
C ALA A 44 0.46 7.18 -9.45
N VAL A 45 0.01 7.18 -10.70
CA VAL A 45 -0.46 5.99 -11.40
C VAL A 45 0.63 5.54 -12.36
N TYR A 46 0.94 4.26 -12.36
CA TYR A 46 2.03 3.70 -13.16
C TYR A 46 1.67 2.33 -13.71
N ASP A 47 2.28 1.97 -14.82
CA ASP A 47 2.13 0.65 -15.43
C ASP A 47 3.19 -0.30 -14.86
N ARG A 48 2.77 -1.28 -14.05
CA ARG A 48 3.69 -2.31 -13.56
C ARG A 48 4.14 -3.21 -14.71
N GLY A 49 5.45 -3.33 -14.88
CA GLY A 49 6.06 -3.97 -16.05
C GLY A 49 6.14 -3.08 -17.28
N GLY A 50 5.52 -1.89 -17.27
CA GLY A 50 5.64 -0.85 -18.29
C GLY A 50 6.68 0.22 -17.91
N THR A 51 6.62 1.36 -18.59
CA THR A 51 7.63 2.43 -18.44
C THR A 51 7.04 3.81 -18.13
N PHE A 52 5.73 3.92 -17.93
CA PHE A 52 5.08 5.21 -17.73
C PHE A 52 4.61 5.42 -16.29
N ILE A 53 4.83 6.64 -15.80
CA ILE A 53 4.34 7.13 -14.51
C ILE A 53 3.64 8.47 -14.76
N TYR A 54 2.43 8.62 -14.24
CA TYR A 54 1.68 9.86 -14.24
C TYR A 54 1.57 10.38 -12.80
N ILE A 55 2.26 11.47 -12.51
CA ILE A 55 2.14 12.18 -11.23
C ILE A 55 0.93 13.11 -11.32
N MET A 56 -0.01 12.94 -10.40
CA MET A 56 -1.26 13.69 -10.36
C MET A 56 -1.37 14.47 -9.05
N SER A 57 -2.19 15.49 -9.07
CA SER A 57 -2.61 16.26 -7.91
C SER A 57 -4.14 16.39 -7.88
N GLU A 58 -4.69 17.12 -6.91
CA GLU A 58 -6.11 17.45 -6.89
C GLU A 58 -6.62 18.17 -8.15
N ARG A 59 -5.71 18.76 -8.94
CA ARG A 59 -5.99 19.51 -10.18
C ARG A 59 -5.77 18.69 -11.45
N GLY A 60 -5.46 17.40 -11.32
CA GLY A 60 -5.14 16.53 -12.45
C GLY A 60 -3.65 16.35 -12.68
N LEU A 61 -3.26 16.10 -13.92
CA LEU A 61 -1.89 15.76 -14.31
C LEU A 61 -0.88 16.86 -13.97
N VAL A 62 0.17 16.48 -13.25
CA VAL A 62 1.33 17.34 -12.95
C VAL A 62 2.47 17.03 -13.92
N LYS A 63 2.79 15.72 -14.09
CA LYS A 63 3.90 15.29 -14.94
C LYS A 63 3.71 13.85 -15.38
N LYS A 64 4.05 13.57 -16.63
CA LYS A 64 4.31 12.23 -17.15
C LYS A 64 5.82 11.99 -17.14
N ILE A 65 6.26 10.88 -16.57
CA ILE A 65 7.64 10.40 -16.59
C ILE A 65 7.65 9.12 -17.42
N GLU A 66 8.67 8.98 -18.26
CA GLU A 66 8.96 7.75 -18.99
C GLU A 66 10.31 7.24 -18.51
N THR A 67 10.34 5.99 -18.04
CA THR A 67 11.55 5.32 -17.57
C THR A 67 12.19 4.55 -18.72
N ALA A 68 13.51 4.31 -18.63
CA ALA A 68 14.23 3.53 -19.62
C ALA A 68 13.99 2.01 -19.48
N THR A 69 13.62 1.58 -18.25
CA THR A 69 13.47 0.16 -17.90
C THR A 69 12.10 -0.09 -17.26
N PRO A 70 11.58 -1.33 -17.30
CA PRO A 70 10.29 -1.68 -16.72
C PRO A 70 10.18 -1.36 -15.22
N ILE A 71 9.03 -0.84 -14.83
CA ILE A 71 8.70 -0.43 -13.47
C ILE A 71 8.16 -1.62 -12.69
N GLU A 72 8.70 -1.84 -11.49
CA GLU A 72 8.18 -2.82 -10.52
C GLU A 72 7.34 -2.15 -9.43
N ARG A 73 7.78 -0.98 -8.92
CA ARG A 73 7.10 -0.26 -7.84
C ARG A 73 7.32 1.24 -7.94
N VAL A 74 6.29 2.01 -7.59
CA VAL A 74 6.40 3.46 -7.42
C VAL A 74 5.84 3.86 -6.07
N CYS A 75 6.55 4.73 -5.35
CA CYS A 75 6.09 5.36 -4.11
C CYS A 75 6.12 6.86 -4.28
N VAL A 76 5.01 7.55 -3.96
CA VAL A 76 4.92 9.01 -4.00
C VAL A 76 4.99 9.61 -2.60
N ALA A 77 5.68 10.75 -2.45
CA ALA A 77 5.73 11.55 -1.22
C ALA A 77 4.81 12.77 -1.31
N ARG A 78 4.57 13.44 -0.15
CA ARG A 78 3.60 14.54 -0.01
C ARG A 78 3.88 15.77 -0.88
N GLN A 79 5.11 15.96 -1.36
CA GLN A 79 5.49 17.04 -2.26
C GLN A 79 5.49 16.64 -3.75
N GLY A 80 5.10 15.39 -4.05
CA GLY A 80 5.07 14.85 -5.41
C GLY A 80 6.41 14.27 -5.90
N THR A 81 7.41 14.12 -4.99
CA THR A 81 8.61 13.30 -5.27
C THR A 81 8.20 11.84 -5.37
N VAL A 82 8.75 11.13 -6.34
CA VAL A 82 8.51 9.69 -6.53
C VAL A 82 9.81 8.90 -6.44
N ALA A 83 9.76 7.77 -5.75
CA ALA A 83 10.77 6.73 -5.80
C ALA A 83 10.27 5.62 -6.72
N VAL A 84 11.11 5.13 -7.60
CA VAL A 84 10.79 4.14 -8.63
C VAL A 84 11.77 2.99 -8.53
N LEU A 85 11.26 1.79 -8.29
CA LEU A 85 12.00 0.54 -8.45
C LEU A 85 11.75 0.02 -9.86
N MET A 86 12.81 -0.23 -10.57
CA MET A 86 12.79 -0.75 -11.94
C MET A 86 13.73 -1.96 -12.02
N LYS A 87 13.46 -2.84 -12.97
CA LYS A 87 14.30 -4.03 -13.19
C LYS A 87 14.53 -4.29 -14.66
N GLU A 88 15.77 -4.60 -15.00
CA GLU A 88 16.16 -5.08 -16.31
C GLU A 88 17.23 -6.17 -16.13
N ASP A 89 16.94 -7.37 -16.61
CA ASP A 89 17.79 -8.55 -16.46
C ASP A 89 18.21 -8.80 -14.99
N ASP A 90 19.50 -8.78 -14.71
CA ASP A 90 20.09 -9.02 -13.39
C ASP A 90 20.38 -7.72 -12.61
N VAL A 91 19.90 -6.58 -13.07
CA VAL A 91 20.10 -5.29 -12.42
C VAL A 91 18.76 -4.68 -12.07
N SER A 92 18.63 -4.25 -10.83
CA SER A 92 17.52 -3.41 -10.38
C SER A 92 17.99 -1.99 -10.14
N TYR A 93 17.15 -1.04 -10.50
CA TYR A 93 17.42 0.39 -10.37
C TYR A 93 16.43 1.00 -9.41
N VAL A 94 16.92 1.85 -8.51
CA VAL A 94 16.06 2.71 -7.71
C VAL A 94 16.39 4.15 -8.06
N ARG A 95 15.39 4.91 -8.54
CA ARG A 95 15.55 6.32 -8.87
C ARG A 95 14.52 7.17 -8.16
N LEU A 96 14.96 8.36 -7.76
CA LEU A 96 14.08 9.37 -7.19
C LEU A 96 13.93 10.52 -8.20
N TYR A 97 12.69 10.92 -8.45
CA TYR A 97 12.37 12.06 -9.30
C TYR A 97 11.56 13.10 -8.51
N ASP A 98 11.82 14.36 -8.77
CA ASP A 98 10.93 15.43 -8.31
C ASP A 98 9.62 15.43 -9.13
N LYS A 99 8.64 16.22 -8.68
CA LYS A 99 7.35 16.34 -9.38
C LYS A 99 7.44 16.97 -10.79
N LYS A 100 8.60 17.47 -11.22
CA LYS A 100 8.84 17.96 -12.57
C LYS A 100 9.51 16.91 -13.45
N GLY A 101 9.86 15.75 -12.88
CA GLY A 101 10.53 14.65 -13.55
C GLY A 101 12.06 14.79 -13.58
N GLN A 102 12.64 15.68 -12.77
CA GLN A 102 14.09 15.77 -12.61
C GLN A 102 14.57 14.67 -11.68
N GLU A 103 15.58 13.91 -12.09
CA GLU A 103 16.21 12.90 -11.25
C GLU A 103 16.98 13.57 -10.09
N LEU A 104 16.71 13.12 -8.87
CA LEU A 104 17.30 13.63 -7.63
C LEU A 104 18.39 12.69 -7.09
N ALA A 105 18.20 11.39 -7.25
CA ALA A 105 19.11 10.35 -6.80
C ALA A 105 18.87 9.07 -7.58
N SER A 106 19.92 8.24 -7.69
CA SER A 106 19.86 6.91 -8.29
C SER A 106 20.74 5.93 -7.55
N GLY A 107 20.33 4.65 -7.58
CA GLY A 107 21.07 3.51 -7.06
C GLY A 107 20.88 2.31 -7.96
N GLU A 108 21.93 1.46 -8.05
CA GLU A 108 21.90 0.22 -8.81
C GLU A 108 22.14 -0.95 -7.86
N PHE A 109 21.37 -2.01 -8.03
CA PHE A 109 21.45 -3.23 -7.26
C PHE A 109 21.68 -4.40 -8.22
N TYR A 110 22.86 -4.95 -8.18
CA TYR A 110 23.23 -6.09 -9.01
C TYR A 110 22.77 -7.37 -8.35
N GLN A 111 22.08 -8.23 -9.11
CA GLN A 111 21.64 -9.54 -8.63
C GLN A 111 22.82 -10.47 -8.47
N GLU A 112 23.53 -10.35 -7.37
CA GLU A 112 24.60 -11.27 -7.00
C GLU A 112 24.05 -12.40 -6.13
N LYS A 113 24.31 -13.66 -6.55
CA LYS A 113 24.02 -14.87 -5.75
C LYS A 113 22.58 -15.04 -5.27
N GLY A 114 21.58 -14.50 -6.00
CA GLY A 114 20.17 -14.70 -5.67
C GLY A 114 19.57 -13.66 -4.71
N SER A 115 20.25 -12.53 -4.50
CA SER A 115 19.71 -11.39 -3.75
C SER A 115 19.21 -10.32 -4.71
N PHE A 116 17.98 -9.80 -4.50
CA PHE A 116 17.37 -8.76 -5.33
C PHE A 116 16.37 -7.92 -4.52
N PRO A 117 16.20 -6.64 -4.87
CA PRO A 117 15.17 -5.80 -4.24
C PRO A 117 13.78 -6.30 -4.62
N VAL A 118 12.90 -6.41 -3.63
CA VAL A 118 11.51 -6.85 -3.80
C VAL A 118 10.51 -5.74 -3.55
N ASP A 119 10.84 -4.79 -2.69
CA ASP A 119 9.97 -3.65 -2.42
C ASP A 119 10.77 -2.42 -1.97
N ILE A 120 10.15 -1.26 -2.16
CA ILE A 120 10.65 0.03 -1.70
C ILE A 120 9.53 0.82 -1.02
N ALA A 121 9.89 1.66 -0.06
CA ALA A 121 8.99 2.63 0.54
C ALA A 121 9.68 3.98 0.69
N LEU A 122 9.00 5.05 0.26
CA LEU A 122 9.45 6.43 0.39
C LEU A 122 8.72 7.10 1.55
N ALA A 123 9.47 7.71 2.47
CA ALA A 123 8.87 8.46 3.57
C ALA A 123 8.06 9.65 3.04
N PRO A 124 6.96 10.06 3.72
CA PRO A 124 6.11 11.15 3.26
C PRO A 124 6.84 12.48 3.03
N ASP A 125 7.95 12.72 3.73
CA ASP A 125 8.81 13.90 3.55
C ASP A 125 9.86 13.75 2.44
N ALA A 126 9.91 12.59 1.76
CA ALA A 126 10.91 12.17 0.77
C ALA A 126 12.37 12.20 1.24
N GLN A 127 12.63 12.29 2.55
CA GLN A 127 13.99 12.30 3.08
C GLN A 127 14.54 10.90 3.33
N LYS A 128 13.68 9.90 3.50
CA LYS A 128 14.08 8.52 3.76
C LYS A 128 13.47 7.58 2.74
N LEU A 129 14.29 6.64 2.30
CA LEU A 129 13.88 5.51 1.46
C LEU A 129 14.24 4.22 2.20
N ALA A 130 13.32 3.28 2.25
CA ALA A 130 13.57 1.91 2.67
C ALA A 130 13.58 1.01 1.43
N VAL A 131 14.52 0.08 1.37
CA VAL A 131 14.60 -0.95 0.32
C VAL A 131 14.68 -2.31 1.00
N ASP A 132 13.79 -3.23 0.63
CA ASP A 132 13.88 -4.64 1.05
C ASP A 132 14.60 -5.45 -0.02
N MET A 133 15.68 -6.09 0.38
CA MET A 133 16.45 -7.04 -0.41
C MET A 133 16.15 -8.46 0.04
N LEU A 134 15.60 -9.28 -0.85
CA LEU A 134 15.36 -10.70 -0.60
C LEU A 134 16.54 -11.53 -1.11
N ASP A 135 17.13 -12.34 -0.23
CA ASP A 135 18.10 -13.36 -0.55
C ASP A 135 17.45 -14.76 -0.43
N VAL A 136 17.48 -15.52 -1.51
CA VAL A 136 16.89 -16.88 -1.59
C VAL A 136 17.97 -17.97 -1.78
N THR A 137 19.21 -17.69 -1.37
CA THR A 137 20.30 -18.64 -1.55
C THR A 137 20.18 -19.88 -0.67
N LYS A 138 20.59 -21.03 -1.22
CA LYS A 138 20.62 -22.35 -0.52
C LYS A 138 19.29 -22.79 0.08
N GLY A 139 18.16 -22.40 -0.54
CA GLY A 139 16.84 -22.79 -0.08
C GLY A 139 16.41 -22.11 1.23
N LYS A 140 17.07 -21.02 1.62
CA LYS A 140 16.69 -20.19 2.78
C LYS A 140 16.34 -18.79 2.29
N THR A 141 15.34 -18.21 2.89
CA THR A 141 14.93 -16.81 2.65
C THR A 141 15.57 -15.91 3.70
N CYS A 142 15.99 -14.73 3.29
CA CYS A 142 16.45 -13.68 4.19
C CYS A 142 16.10 -12.32 3.60
N SER A 143 15.17 -11.61 4.21
CA SER A 143 14.91 -10.21 3.87
C SER A 143 15.86 -9.29 4.62
N THR A 144 16.38 -8.28 3.93
CA THR A 144 17.26 -7.25 4.48
C THR A 144 16.72 -5.87 4.15
N VAL A 145 16.22 -5.17 5.16
CA VAL A 145 15.71 -3.81 5.02
C VAL A 145 16.87 -2.83 5.23
N THR A 146 17.15 -2.03 4.21
CA THR A 146 18.18 -0.97 4.24
C THR A 146 17.50 0.39 4.16
N PHE A 147 17.93 1.30 5.02
CA PHE A 147 17.42 2.66 5.08
C PHE A 147 18.45 3.64 4.53
N TYR A 148 18.00 4.46 3.58
CA TYR A 148 18.74 5.57 3.02
C TYR A 148 18.15 6.88 3.50
N ASN A 149 19.00 7.87 3.81
CA ASN A 149 18.59 9.21 4.22
C ASN A 149 19.27 10.25 3.31
N PHE A 150 18.45 11.01 2.60
CA PHE A 150 18.92 12.04 1.65
C PHE A 150 19.09 13.43 2.30
N GLY A 151 18.80 13.55 3.60
CA GLY A 151 19.05 14.75 4.39
C GLY A 151 20.49 14.84 4.90
N SER A 152 20.77 15.85 5.70
CA SER A 152 22.12 16.14 6.22
C SER A 152 22.77 14.99 7.00
N VAL A 153 21.98 14.14 7.63
CA VAL A 153 22.52 12.97 8.36
C VAL A 153 23.05 11.91 7.40
N GLY A 154 22.30 11.60 6.33
CA GLY A 154 22.74 10.61 5.35
C GLY A 154 23.90 11.09 4.51
N GLN A 155 24.04 12.39 4.24
CA GLN A 155 25.18 12.96 3.52
C GLN A 155 26.54 12.72 4.22
N ASN A 156 26.51 12.39 5.51
CA ASN A 156 27.73 12.04 6.29
C ASN A 156 27.97 10.52 6.36
N GLU A 157 27.11 9.71 5.75
CA GLU A 157 27.22 8.25 5.73
C GLU A 157 27.59 7.77 4.32
N ILE A 158 28.21 6.60 4.23
CA ILE A 158 28.53 5.99 2.94
C ILE A 158 27.23 5.63 2.21
N ASP A 159 27.10 6.10 0.97
CA ASP A 159 25.95 5.88 0.10
C ASP A 159 24.61 6.27 0.75
N ASN A 160 24.62 7.24 1.67
CA ASN A 160 23.45 7.67 2.46
C ASN A 160 22.81 6.55 3.30
N ASN A 161 23.46 5.40 3.51
CA ASN A 161 22.97 4.29 4.30
C ASN A 161 23.01 4.62 5.80
N VAL A 162 21.84 4.67 6.44
CA VAL A 162 21.70 5.00 7.87
C VAL A 162 21.28 3.82 8.73
N GLY A 163 21.10 2.64 8.15
CA GLY A 163 20.80 1.41 8.90
C GLY A 163 20.42 0.25 8.00
N THR A 164 20.84 -0.96 8.38
CA THR A 164 20.54 -2.21 7.65
C THR A 164 20.19 -3.30 8.65
N TYR A 165 19.06 -4.00 8.40
CA TYR A 165 18.53 -5.02 9.32
C TYR A 165 18.10 -6.26 8.55
N SER A 166 18.69 -7.42 8.91
CA SER A 166 18.43 -8.70 8.23
C SER A 166 17.54 -9.62 9.07
N TYR A 167 16.59 -10.28 8.42
CA TYR A 167 15.61 -11.19 9.00
C TYR A 167 15.73 -12.56 8.32
N LYS A 168 16.36 -13.50 9.03
CA LYS A 168 16.58 -14.87 8.53
C LYS A 168 15.28 -15.68 8.56
N ASN A 169 15.10 -16.54 7.55
CA ASN A 169 13.90 -17.35 7.35
C ASN A 169 12.63 -16.50 7.36
N THR A 170 12.70 -15.34 6.75
CA THR A 170 11.61 -14.36 6.69
C THR A 170 11.61 -13.73 5.31
N MET A 171 10.45 -13.64 4.70
CA MET A 171 10.20 -12.91 3.47
C MET A 171 9.31 -11.71 3.79
N ILE A 172 9.87 -10.51 3.69
CA ILE A 172 9.08 -9.28 3.75
C ILE A 172 8.41 -9.12 2.38
N SER A 173 7.10 -8.97 2.38
CA SER A 173 6.31 -8.81 1.17
C SER A 173 6.00 -7.35 0.85
N GLU A 174 6.01 -6.49 1.87
CA GLU A 174 5.62 -5.10 1.70
C GLU A 174 6.22 -4.19 2.77
N LEU A 175 6.63 -3.00 2.34
CA LEU A 175 7.10 -1.90 3.17
C LEU A 175 6.14 -0.73 3.07
N VAL A 176 5.69 -0.20 4.21
CA VAL A 176 4.70 0.88 4.25
C VAL A 176 5.16 1.99 5.18
N TYR A 177 5.42 3.19 4.66
CA TYR A 177 5.59 4.37 5.50
C TYR A 177 4.24 4.95 5.91
N THR A 178 4.09 5.23 7.18
CA THR A 178 2.94 5.96 7.73
C THR A 178 3.13 7.48 7.56
N GLU A 179 2.05 8.25 7.67
CA GLU A 179 2.11 9.71 7.67
C GLU A 179 3.04 10.28 8.77
N SER A 180 3.19 9.57 9.89
CA SER A 180 4.09 9.95 10.98
C SER A 180 5.56 9.63 10.71
N GLY A 181 5.89 9.02 9.56
CA GLY A 181 7.25 8.67 9.16
C GLY A 181 7.80 7.40 9.82
N LYS A 182 6.96 6.56 10.43
CA LYS A 182 7.29 5.21 10.86
C LYS A 182 7.17 4.25 9.68
N LEU A 183 8.01 3.23 9.63
CA LEU A 183 7.90 2.16 8.64
C LEU A 183 7.30 0.91 9.29
N LEU A 184 6.33 0.32 8.61
CA LEU A 184 5.83 -1.03 8.85
C LEU A 184 6.37 -1.94 7.77
N ALA A 185 7.00 -3.06 8.16
CA ALA A 185 7.31 -4.17 7.26
C ALA A 185 6.35 -5.33 7.54
N ILE A 186 5.70 -5.79 6.49
CA ILE A 186 4.77 -6.92 6.50
C ILE A 186 5.52 -8.12 5.95
N SER A 187 5.57 -9.21 6.72
CA SER A 187 6.27 -10.43 6.34
C SER A 187 5.41 -11.67 6.50
N ASP A 188 5.85 -12.78 5.93
CA ASP A 188 5.29 -14.11 6.14
C ASP A 188 5.33 -14.57 7.61
N ALA A 189 6.28 -14.06 8.39
CA ALA A 189 6.51 -14.42 9.79
C ALA A 189 5.92 -13.44 10.80
N GLY A 190 5.48 -12.24 10.38
CA GLY A 190 4.96 -11.23 11.29
C GLY A 190 5.01 -9.81 10.78
N LEU A 191 4.76 -8.88 11.69
CA LEU A 191 4.78 -7.43 11.48
C LEU A 191 5.98 -6.84 12.20
N ILE A 192 6.71 -5.92 11.56
CA ILE A 192 7.88 -5.26 12.15
C ILE A 192 7.73 -3.75 12.00
N TRP A 193 7.80 -3.03 13.11
CA TRP A 193 7.75 -1.56 13.11
C TRP A 193 9.15 -1.00 13.30
N PHE A 194 9.50 -0.07 12.43
CA PHE A 194 10.71 0.75 12.53
C PHE A 194 10.34 2.18 12.86
N ASP A 195 11.11 2.81 13.72
CA ASP A 195 10.94 4.20 14.12
C ASP A 195 12.31 4.87 14.31
N GLY A 196 12.37 6.15 14.02
CA GLY A 196 13.56 6.98 14.12
C GLY A 196 13.54 8.06 13.06
N ALA A 197 13.61 9.33 13.52
CA ALA A 197 13.47 10.47 12.62
C ALA A 197 14.57 10.51 11.54
N GLN A 198 15.80 10.16 11.89
CA GLN A 198 16.95 10.22 10.98
C GLN A 198 17.54 8.84 10.66
N LYS A 199 17.60 7.95 11.64
CA LYS A 199 18.12 6.59 11.54
C LYS A 199 17.04 5.62 12.05
N PRO A 200 16.14 5.14 11.16
CA PRO A 200 15.11 4.20 11.56
C PRO A 200 15.72 2.90 12.11
N ALA A 201 15.14 2.38 13.20
CA ALA A 201 15.55 1.12 13.80
C ALA A 201 14.32 0.30 14.21
N PRO A 202 14.40 -1.05 14.26
CA PRO A 202 13.28 -1.88 14.69
C PRO A 202 12.92 -1.57 16.16
N LYS A 203 11.64 -1.30 16.40
CA LYS A 203 11.09 -0.95 17.71
C LYS A 203 10.17 -2.01 18.26
N LYS A 204 9.40 -2.64 17.39
CA LYS A 204 8.43 -3.65 17.75
C LYS A 204 8.37 -4.71 16.69
N GLN A 205 8.21 -5.96 17.09
CA GLN A 205 7.93 -7.08 16.22
C GLN A 205 6.78 -7.90 16.81
N ILE A 206 5.83 -8.27 16.00
CA ILE A 206 4.76 -9.21 16.33
C ILE A 206 4.91 -10.41 15.40
N LYS A 207 5.15 -11.57 15.96
CA LYS A 207 5.21 -12.82 15.19
C LYS A 207 3.81 -13.37 15.01
N PHE A 208 3.55 -13.92 13.85
CA PHE A 208 2.33 -14.66 13.61
C PHE A 208 2.41 -16.04 14.27
N GLU A 209 1.42 -16.35 15.09
CA GLU A 209 1.30 -17.66 15.76
C GLU A 209 0.54 -18.66 14.89
N ARG A 210 -0.09 -18.20 13.83
CA ARG A 210 -0.94 -18.94 12.91
C ARG A 210 -0.76 -18.43 11.49
N GLU A 211 -1.19 -19.21 10.52
CA GLU A 211 -1.28 -18.78 9.13
C GLU A 211 -2.26 -17.63 9.00
N ILE A 212 -1.78 -16.55 8.40
CA ILE A 212 -2.55 -15.32 8.17
C ILE A 212 -3.24 -15.43 6.81
N GLN A 213 -4.54 -15.13 6.79
CA GLN A 213 -5.33 -15.13 5.56
C GLN A 213 -5.29 -13.79 4.86
N SER A 214 -5.30 -12.70 5.63
CA SER A 214 -5.25 -11.34 5.08
C SER A 214 -4.49 -10.39 6.00
N VAL A 215 -3.79 -9.45 5.38
CA VAL A 215 -3.24 -8.25 6.02
C VAL A 215 -3.85 -7.05 5.33
N PHE A 216 -4.30 -6.07 6.09
CA PHE A 216 -4.88 -4.83 5.59
C PHE A 216 -4.45 -3.66 6.47
N TYR A 217 -4.24 -2.49 5.88
CA TYR A 217 -3.67 -1.37 6.62
C TYR A 217 -4.09 -0.03 6.03
N ASN A 218 -3.89 1.00 6.84
CA ASN A 218 -3.90 2.40 6.43
C ASN A 218 -2.79 3.17 7.19
N ASN A 219 -2.80 4.50 7.13
CA ASN A 219 -1.79 5.33 7.79
C ASN A 219 -1.77 5.22 9.34
N LYS A 220 -2.79 4.65 9.97
CA LYS A 220 -2.96 4.63 11.44
C LYS A 220 -2.98 3.23 12.03
N TYR A 221 -3.39 2.24 11.25
CA TYR A 221 -3.66 0.89 11.73
C TYR A 221 -3.20 -0.17 10.74
N VAL A 222 -2.87 -1.34 11.27
CA VAL A 222 -2.69 -2.57 10.50
C VAL A 222 -3.52 -3.67 11.12
N GLY A 223 -4.30 -4.36 10.30
CA GLY A 223 -5.11 -5.49 10.67
C GLY A 223 -4.62 -6.77 10.04
N ILE A 224 -4.82 -7.86 10.76
CA ILE A 224 -4.63 -9.23 10.27
C ILE A 224 -5.91 -10.02 10.48
N SER A 225 -6.12 -11.02 9.63
CA SER A 225 -7.16 -12.00 9.85
C SER A 225 -6.63 -13.42 9.67
N TYR A 226 -7.18 -14.36 10.41
CA TYR A 226 -6.85 -15.78 10.35
C TYR A 226 -8.07 -16.63 10.69
N SER A 227 -8.11 -17.87 10.20
CA SER A 227 -9.22 -18.79 10.46
C SER A 227 -9.30 -19.14 11.94
N ASP A 228 -10.52 -19.16 12.49
CA ASP A 228 -10.75 -19.69 13.83
C ASP A 228 -10.69 -21.23 13.79
N THR A 229 -9.78 -21.82 14.54
CA THR A 229 -9.64 -23.28 14.63
C THR A 229 -10.72 -23.97 15.45
N LYS A 230 -11.50 -23.21 16.22
CA LYS A 230 -12.56 -23.73 17.11
C LYS A 230 -13.94 -23.65 16.50
N LYS A 231 -14.12 -22.81 15.48
CA LYS A 231 -15.41 -22.58 14.83
C LYS A 231 -15.23 -22.61 13.33
N GLU A 232 -15.90 -23.54 12.66
CA GLU A 232 -15.93 -23.61 11.20
C GLU A 232 -16.56 -22.33 10.62
N ASN A 233 -16.05 -21.88 9.49
CA ASN A 233 -16.50 -20.67 8.79
C ASN A 233 -16.50 -19.41 9.66
N SER A 234 -15.48 -19.27 10.50
CA SER A 234 -15.26 -18.08 11.31
C SER A 234 -13.81 -17.63 11.20
N TRP A 235 -13.63 -16.33 11.14
CA TRP A 235 -12.33 -15.66 11.03
C TRP A 235 -12.16 -14.67 12.16
N HIS A 236 -11.00 -14.74 12.80
CA HIS A 236 -10.61 -13.79 13.82
C HIS A 236 -9.86 -12.63 13.20
N ILE A 237 -10.27 -11.42 13.55
CA ILE A 237 -9.69 -10.16 13.08
C ILE A 237 -9.00 -9.48 14.23
N LYS A 238 -7.74 -9.09 14.04
CA LYS A 238 -6.97 -8.36 15.02
C LYS A 238 -6.32 -7.13 14.41
N VAL A 239 -6.51 -5.98 15.05
CA VAL A 239 -6.00 -4.69 14.55
C VAL A 239 -5.06 -4.07 15.56
N TYR A 240 -3.95 -3.55 15.07
CA TYR A 240 -2.90 -2.89 15.83
C TYR A 240 -2.77 -1.42 15.40
N ASP A 241 -2.43 -0.55 16.34
CA ASP A 241 -1.96 0.80 16.01
C ASP A 241 -0.52 0.78 15.46
N MET A 242 -0.02 1.93 15.01
CA MET A 242 1.35 2.05 14.48
C MET A 242 2.43 2.08 15.56
N ASN A 243 2.12 1.67 16.82
CA ASN A 243 3.07 1.30 17.85
C ASN A 243 3.04 -0.21 18.15
N GLY A 244 2.23 -0.98 17.42
CA GLY A 244 2.05 -2.41 17.60
C GLY A 244 1.23 -2.76 18.86
N LYS A 245 0.38 -1.84 19.34
CA LYS A 245 -0.59 -2.11 20.40
C LYS A 245 -1.89 -2.59 19.79
N THR A 246 -2.44 -3.69 20.28
CA THR A 246 -3.77 -4.16 19.87
C THR A 246 -4.83 -3.14 20.26
N VAL A 247 -5.65 -2.73 19.29
CA VAL A 247 -6.74 -1.77 19.48
C VAL A 247 -8.12 -2.39 19.24
N MET A 248 -8.18 -3.48 18.44
CA MET A 248 -9.42 -4.16 18.12
C MET A 248 -9.18 -5.66 17.98
N GLU A 249 -10.08 -6.45 18.51
CA GLU A 249 -10.24 -7.89 18.22
C GLU A 249 -11.71 -8.19 18.04
N ASN A 250 -12.05 -8.94 17.01
CA ASN A 250 -13.42 -9.37 16.72
C ASN A 250 -13.44 -10.60 15.81
N ASP A 251 -14.57 -11.27 15.74
CA ASP A 251 -14.81 -12.40 14.86
C ASP A 251 -15.84 -12.05 13.80
N THR A 252 -15.69 -12.62 12.60
CA THR A 252 -16.67 -12.56 11.53
C THR A 252 -16.98 -13.95 11.00
N GLU A 253 -18.22 -14.15 10.56
CA GLU A 253 -18.68 -15.38 9.90
C GLU A 253 -18.91 -15.17 8.39
N ILE A 254 -18.57 -13.98 7.88
CA ILE A 254 -18.61 -13.72 6.45
C ILE A 254 -17.39 -14.39 5.82
N ALA A 255 -17.63 -15.32 4.89
CA ALA A 255 -16.59 -15.88 4.04
C ALA A 255 -16.13 -14.80 3.04
N TYR A 256 -15.42 -13.81 3.57
CA TYR A 256 -15.11 -12.58 2.85
C TYR A 256 -14.14 -12.83 1.68
N ASN A 257 -14.35 -12.08 0.61
CA ASN A 257 -13.37 -11.92 -0.46
C ASN A 257 -12.53 -10.65 -0.27
N ARG A 258 -12.98 -9.71 0.59
CA ARG A 258 -12.24 -8.50 0.92
C ARG A 258 -12.44 -8.07 2.38
N ILE A 259 -11.32 -7.67 3.00
CA ILE A 259 -11.29 -7.01 4.28
C ILE A 259 -10.38 -5.77 4.18
N GLU A 260 -10.83 -4.63 4.66
CA GLU A 260 -10.13 -3.37 4.51
C GLU A 260 -10.44 -2.38 5.63
N LEU A 261 -9.54 -1.42 5.84
CA LEU A 261 -9.76 -0.23 6.65
C LEU A 261 -10.29 0.87 5.75
N LEU A 262 -11.48 1.36 6.04
CA LEU A 262 -12.08 2.50 5.36
C LEU A 262 -11.38 3.81 5.79
N ASP A 263 -11.62 4.90 5.06
CA ASP A 263 -10.99 6.21 5.33
C ASP A 263 -11.34 6.75 6.74
N ASN A 264 -12.49 6.39 7.29
CA ASN A 264 -12.91 6.69 8.66
C ASN A 264 -12.32 5.74 9.72
N ASN A 265 -11.39 4.86 9.35
CA ASN A 265 -10.75 3.81 10.16
C ASN A 265 -11.69 2.70 10.65
N GLU A 266 -12.83 2.51 10.07
CA GLU A 266 -13.67 1.35 10.31
C GLU A 266 -13.20 0.16 9.48
N ILE A 267 -13.39 -1.04 10.01
CA ILE A 267 -13.05 -2.28 9.33
C ILE A 267 -14.28 -2.75 8.55
N CYS A 268 -14.14 -2.84 7.23
CA CYS A 268 -15.13 -3.39 6.32
C CYS A 268 -14.76 -4.82 5.94
N VAL A 269 -15.64 -5.76 6.27
CA VAL A 269 -15.53 -7.17 5.90
C VAL A 269 -16.66 -7.48 4.94
N ARG A 270 -16.35 -7.94 3.73
CA ARG A 270 -17.38 -8.16 2.72
C ARG A 270 -17.08 -9.30 1.77
N ASP A 271 -18.14 -9.90 1.26
CA ASP A 271 -18.17 -10.67 0.03
C ASP A 271 -19.01 -9.92 -1.04
N ASP A 272 -19.46 -10.62 -2.06
CA ASP A 272 -20.22 -10.04 -3.16
C ASP A 272 -21.61 -9.51 -2.74
N TYR A 273 -22.18 -10.00 -1.64
CA TYR A 273 -23.54 -9.64 -1.20
C TYR A 273 -23.63 -9.28 0.28
N ASN A 274 -22.65 -9.66 1.08
CA ASN A 274 -22.65 -9.42 2.51
C ASN A 274 -21.62 -8.37 2.90
N CYS A 275 -21.98 -7.52 3.84
CA CYS A 275 -21.05 -6.55 4.42
C CYS A 275 -21.25 -6.46 5.92
N GLU A 276 -20.13 -6.39 6.63
CA GLU A 276 -20.07 -6.18 8.06
C GLU A 276 -19.07 -5.06 8.36
N LEU A 277 -19.47 -4.10 9.19
CA LEU A 277 -18.64 -2.97 9.59
C LEU A 277 -18.39 -3.00 11.09
N PHE A 278 -17.10 -2.86 11.45
CA PHE A 278 -16.67 -2.73 12.83
C PHE A 278 -15.96 -1.40 13.06
N THR A 279 -16.21 -0.81 14.22
CA THR A 279 -15.39 0.29 14.70
C THR A 279 -14.05 -0.23 15.20
N ILE A 280 -13.06 0.67 15.27
CA ILE A 280 -11.75 0.37 15.88
C ILE A 280 -11.83 0.00 17.37
N HIS A 281 -13.00 0.13 18.00
CA HIS A 281 -13.26 -0.24 19.39
C HIS A 281 -14.05 -1.55 19.53
N SER A 282 -13.98 -2.42 18.54
CA SER A 282 -14.65 -3.75 18.52
C SER A 282 -16.18 -3.71 18.51
N ILE A 283 -16.80 -2.58 18.16
CA ILE A 283 -18.25 -2.47 18.07
C ILE A 283 -18.67 -2.78 16.64
N ARG A 284 -19.55 -3.79 16.46
CA ARG A 284 -20.20 -4.05 15.19
C ARG A 284 -21.27 -3.00 14.96
N LYS A 285 -21.07 -2.14 13.96
CA LYS A 285 -22.04 -1.10 13.57
C LYS A 285 -23.13 -1.62 12.66
N PHE A 286 -22.78 -2.58 11.80
CA PHE A 286 -23.59 -2.92 10.66
C PHE A 286 -23.30 -4.34 10.22
N ARG A 287 -24.36 -5.09 9.87
CA ARG A 287 -24.26 -6.35 9.13
C ARG A 287 -25.50 -6.43 8.25
N TYR A 288 -25.28 -6.61 6.94
CA TYR A 288 -26.36 -6.63 5.99
C TYR A 288 -26.05 -7.52 4.79
N THR A 289 -27.11 -8.14 4.25
CA THR A 289 -27.06 -8.90 2.99
C THR A 289 -27.82 -8.09 1.94
N PHE A 290 -27.14 -7.72 0.88
CA PHE A 290 -27.68 -6.92 -0.22
C PHE A 290 -28.34 -7.82 -1.25
N ASP A 291 -29.33 -7.28 -1.94
CA ASP A 291 -30.01 -7.91 -3.08
C ASP A 291 -29.26 -7.73 -4.42
N ARG A 292 -28.20 -6.92 -4.42
CA ARG A 292 -27.33 -6.63 -5.56
C ARG A 292 -25.89 -6.89 -5.21
N GLN A 293 -25.07 -7.23 -6.21
CA GLN A 293 -23.65 -7.43 -6.03
C GLN A 293 -22.98 -6.13 -5.58
N LEU A 294 -22.30 -6.20 -4.45
CA LEU A 294 -21.57 -5.12 -3.83
C LEU A 294 -20.13 -5.12 -4.34
N TYR A 295 -19.76 -4.09 -5.09
CA TYR A 295 -18.41 -3.95 -5.60
C TYR A 295 -17.49 -3.24 -4.60
N ASN A 296 -17.95 -2.16 -3.97
CA ASN A 296 -17.17 -1.41 -2.98
C ASN A 296 -18.04 -0.71 -1.95
N VAL A 297 -17.43 -0.37 -0.81
CA VAL A 297 -18.01 0.43 0.27
C VAL A 297 -17.05 1.58 0.57
N LEU A 298 -17.52 2.81 0.46
CA LEU A 298 -16.76 4.00 0.78
C LEU A 298 -17.39 4.68 1.99
N SER A 299 -16.57 5.05 2.98
CA SER A 299 -17.07 5.79 4.15
C SER A 299 -17.20 7.28 3.82
N GLY A 300 -18.30 7.89 4.25
CA GLY A 300 -18.40 9.35 4.30
C GLY A 300 -17.55 9.95 5.42
N SER A 301 -17.36 11.25 5.37
CA SER A 301 -16.55 12.00 6.34
C SER A 301 -17.15 12.06 7.74
N ASP A 302 -18.45 11.84 7.87
CA ASP A 302 -19.20 11.91 9.15
C ASP A 302 -19.28 10.57 9.91
N GLY A 303 -18.76 9.48 9.30
CA GLY A 303 -18.81 8.14 9.88
C GLY A 303 -20.22 7.56 10.06
N GLN A 304 -21.25 8.19 9.48
CA GLN A 304 -22.65 7.72 9.51
C GLN A 304 -23.16 7.36 8.12
N ASN A 305 -22.62 8.00 7.09
CA ASN A 305 -23.00 7.78 5.70
C ASN A 305 -21.94 6.93 5.00
N TYR A 306 -22.42 6.05 4.11
CA TYR A 306 -21.58 5.20 3.27
C TYR A 306 -22.09 5.25 1.84
N THR A 307 -21.17 5.31 0.90
CA THR A 307 -21.48 5.12 -0.51
C THR A 307 -21.26 3.66 -0.88
N LEU A 308 -22.30 3.02 -1.39
CA LEU A 308 -22.26 1.64 -1.86
C LEU A 308 -22.10 1.66 -3.38
N VAL A 309 -21.03 1.03 -3.85
CA VAL A 309 -20.81 0.83 -5.29
C VAL A 309 -21.32 -0.56 -5.65
N SER A 310 -22.34 -0.63 -6.51
CA SER A 310 -22.92 -1.87 -7.00
C SER A 310 -22.87 -1.94 -8.51
N VAL A 311 -22.73 -3.15 -9.08
CA VAL A 311 -22.82 -3.36 -10.52
C VAL A 311 -24.26 -3.51 -10.93
N SER A 312 -24.78 -2.60 -11.79
CA SER A 312 -26.04 -2.81 -12.48
C SER A 312 -25.77 -3.42 -13.85
N TYR A 313 -26.11 -4.70 -14.05
CA TYR A 313 -26.14 -5.29 -15.38
C TYR A 313 -27.34 -4.73 -16.15
N THR A 314 -27.11 -3.83 -17.07
CA THR A 314 -28.09 -3.52 -18.13
C THR A 314 -28.01 -4.65 -19.15
N HIS A 315 -28.97 -5.57 -19.14
CA HIS A 315 -29.17 -6.48 -20.27
C HIS A 315 -29.62 -5.66 -21.48
N LEU A 316 -28.72 -5.36 -22.38
CA LEU A 316 -29.07 -4.97 -23.76
C LEU A 316 -29.65 -6.23 -24.43
N ARG A 317 -30.98 -6.32 -24.49
CA ARG A 317 -31.65 -7.22 -25.43
C ARG A 317 -31.41 -6.64 -26.83
N ALA A 318 -30.57 -7.30 -27.60
CA ALA A 318 -30.55 -7.11 -29.03
C ALA A 318 -31.92 -7.58 -29.60
N HIS A 319 -32.63 -6.71 -30.29
CA HIS A 319 -33.78 -7.01 -31.13
C HIS A 319 -33.28 -7.32 -32.55
#